data_b759101a7713f2d0b282cbfc4a044137
#
_entry.id   b759101a7713f2d0b282cbfc4a044137
#
_cell.length_a   1.000
_cell.length_b   1.000
_cell.length_c   1.000
_cell.angle_alpha   90.00
_cell.angle_beta   90.00
_cell.angle_gamma   90.00
#
_symmetry.space_group_name_H-M   'P 1'
#
loop_
_entity.id
_entity.type
_entity.pdbx_description
1 polymer ?
#
loop_
_entity_poly.entity_id
_entity_poly.type
_entity_poly.pdbx_seq_one_letter_code
_entity_poly.pdbx_strand_id
1 'polypeptide(L)'
;ASFFAPAATFDLDAFLVRAEALVRDGADLLDVGGVKAGPGDDVSEEEELERVVPAIEELRRRFDVPLSIDTWRASVARACFAHGAVVGNDISGFADPDYLAVAATAGATVVATHIRLRPRVADPTPEYDDVVKTVRDCLLDRRERARAAGVADDRIILDAGFDLGKTAAQSLELLRHSAELADLGSPLLLSASNKTFLGVMFDLPVTDRREPTLAASALGIVAGGRVLRVHDVQGTVRVRDAMMRLSEERHG
;
A
#
# COMPACT_ATOMS: atom_id res chain seq x y z
N ALA A 1 0.21 1.43 8.55
CA ALA A 1 0.80 2.77 8.39
C ALA A 1 1.99 2.72 7.47
N SER A 2 2.21 3.78 6.73
CA SER A 2 3.28 3.88 5.74
C SER A 2 4.21 5.03 6.08
N PHE A 3 5.51 4.82 5.97
CA PHE A 3 6.51 5.87 6.08
C PHE A 3 7.74 5.56 5.24
N PHE A 4 8.36 6.62 4.77
CA PHE A 4 9.47 6.59 3.84
C PHE A 4 10.73 7.13 4.53
N ALA A 5 11.87 6.46 4.31
CA ALA A 5 13.18 6.89 4.78
C ALA A 5 13.87 7.75 3.70
N PRO A 6 14.07 9.07 3.90
CA PRO A 6 14.72 9.92 2.91
C PRO A 6 16.23 9.68 2.80
N ALA A 7 16.76 9.88 1.59
CA ALA A 7 18.06 9.45 1.13
C ALA A 7 19.30 10.05 1.79
N ALA A 8 19.27 11.27 2.27
CA ALA A 8 20.51 11.97 2.64
C ALA A 8 20.92 11.82 4.11
N THR A 9 19.98 11.45 5.00
CA THR A 9 20.24 11.23 6.41
C THR A 9 19.14 10.34 6.96
N PHE A 10 19.25 9.02 6.77
CA PHE A 10 18.37 8.08 7.46
C PHE A 10 18.70 8.14 8.96
N ASP A 11 17.89 8.89 9.68
CA ASP A 11 17.95 8.94 11.13
C ASP A 11 17.09 7.79 11.69
N LEU A 12 17.76 6.70 12.05
CA LEU A 12 17.12 5.50 12.58
C LEU A 12 16.35 5.82 13.89
N ASP A 13 16.87 6.70 14.73
CA ASP A 13 16.20 7.03 15.99
C ASP A 13 14.90 7.81 15.75
N ALA A 14 14.92 8.81 14.90
CA ALA A 14 13.69 9.52 14.49
C ALA A 14 12.69 8.60 13.80
N PHE A 15 13.16 7.67 12.98
CA PHE A 15 12.33 6.65 12.35
C PHE A 15 11.63 5.75 13.38
N LEU A 16 12.38 5.27 14.38
CA LEU A 16 11.87 4.39 15.42
C LEU A 16 10.87 5.11 16.36
N VAL A 17 11.12 6.37 16.70
CA VAL A 17 10.17 7.21 17.45
C VAL A 17 8.86 7.34 16.69
N ARG A 18 8.91 7.54 15.37
CA ARG A 18 7.71 7.60 14.54
C ARG A 18 7.00 6.25 14.48
N ALA A 19 7.72 5.15 14.34
CA ALA A 19 7.14 3.79 14.33
C ALA A 19 6.43 3.49 15.65
N GLU A 20 7.03 3.83 16.80
CA GLU A 20 6.42 3.69 18.12
C GLU A 20 5.12 4.49 18.22
N ALA A 21 5.09 5.73 17.72
CA ALA A 21 3.88 6.52 17.69
C ALA A 21 2.78 5.85 16.86
N LEU A 22 3.10 5.32 15.67
CA LEU A 22 2.14 4.63 14.82
C LEU A 22 1.57 3.35 15.48
N VAL A 23 2.41 2.57 16.15
CA VAL A 23 1.98 1.36 16.89
C VAL A 23 1.09 1.75 18.07
N ARG A 24 1.48 2.76 18.85
CA ARG A 24 0.68 3.29 19.95
C ARG A 24 -0.67 3.82 19.49
N ASP A 25 -0.72 4.43 18.30
CA ASP A 25 -1.94 4.95 17.68
C ASP A 25 -2.84 3.84 17.09
N GLY A 26 -2.41 2.57 17.13
CA GLY A 26 -3.18 1.38 16.76
C GLY A 26 -2.91 0.88 15.35
N ALA A 27 -1.71 1.07 14.79
CA ALA A 27 -1.34 0.41 13.54
C ALA A 27 -1.27 -1.11 13.71
N ASP A 28 -1.99 -1.84 12.87
CA ASP A 28 -1.98 -3.31 12.84
C ASP A 28 -0.83 -3.87 11.99
N LEU A 29 -0.19 -3.02 11.17
CA LEU A 29 0.94 -3.36 10.28
C LEU A 29 1.76 -2.10 10.01
N LEU A 30 3.08 -2.22 9.99
CA LEU A 30 3.99 -1.15 9.56
C LEU A 30 4.51 -1.46 8.15
N ASP A 31 4.43 -0.47 7.24
CA ASP A 31 4.89 -0.58 5.86
C ASP A 31 6.11 0.32 5.65
N VAL A 32 7.25 -0.29 5.37
CA VAL A 32 8.57 0.36 5.28
C VAL A 32 9.00 0.45 3.83
N GLY A 33 9.42 1.64 3.37
CA GLY A 33 9.93 1.85 2.02
C GLY A 33 11.21 2.65 1.99
N GLY A 34 12.17 2.24 1.17
CA GLY A 34 13.44 2.93 0.94
C GLY A 34 13.43 3.87 -0.27
N VAL A 35 12.45 3.75 -1.18
CA VAL A 35 12.36 4.49 -2.44
C VAL A 35 10.95 5.05 -2.64
N LYS A 36 10.84 6.32 -3.05
CA LYS A 36 9.55 6.93 -3.38
C LYS A 36 8.95 6.33 -4.66
N ALA A 37 7.63 6.13 -4.68
CA ALA A 37 6.89 5.70 -5.86
C ALA A 37 6.94 6.70 -7.04
N GLY A 38 6.90 7.99 -6.72
CA GLY A 38 6.91 9.08 -7.71
C GLY A 38 8.30 9.41 -8.26
N PRO A 39 8.38 10.27 -9.28
CA PRO A 39 9.64 10.74 -9.86
C PRO A 39 10.59 11.34 -8.81
N GLY A 40 11.89 11.23 -9.05
CA GLY A 40 12.95 11.74 -8.17
C GLY A 40 14.32 11.18 -8.58
N ASP A 41 15.35 11.42 -7.77
CA ASP A 41 16.70 10.92 -8.00
C ASP A 41 16.74 9.40 -7.94
N ASP A 42 17.57 8.77 -8.76
CA ASP A 42 17.73 7.31 -8.74
C ASP A 42 18.31 6.87 -7.40
N VAL A 43 17.76 5.77 -6.90
CA VAL A 43 18.22 5.07 -5.70
C VAL A 43 18.69 3.69 -6.12
N SER A 44 19.97 3.38 -5.87
CA SER A 44 20.51 2.07 -6.19
C SER A 44 19.89 0.98 -5.29
N GLU A 45 20.06 -0.28 -5.70
CA GLU A 45 19.64 -1.42 -4.88
C GLU A 45 20.41 -1.48 -3.55
N GLU A 46 21.72 -1.24 -3.59
CA GLU A 46 22.57 -1.19 -2.40
C GLU A 46 22.10 -0.13 -1.41
N GLU A 47 21.83 1.08 -1.91
CA GLU A 47 21.33 2.19 -1.11
C GLU A 47 19.94 1.90 -0.53
N GLU A 48 19.07 1.22 -1.25
CA GLU A 48 17.77 0.77 -0.72
C GLU A 48 17.95 -0.27 0.38
N LEU A 49 18.81 -1.28 0.19
CA LEU A 49 19.14 -2.29 1.19
C LEU A 49 19.72 -1.68 2.47
N GLU A 50 20.66 -0.75 2.35
CA GLU A 50 21.26 -0.04 3.49
C GLU A 50 20.23 0.73 4.33
N ARG A 51 19.13 1.19 3.72
CA ARG A 51 18.05 1.89 4.42
C ARG A 51 17.05 0.93 5.08
N VAL A 52 16.59 -0.08 4.33
CA VAL A 52 15.43 -0.85 4.77
C VAL A 52 15.77 -2.06 5.63
N VAL A 53 16.91 -2.71 5.43
CA VAL A 53 17.28 -3.90 6.21
C VAL A 53 17.48 -3.56 7.69
N PRO A 54 18.30 -2.56 8.08
CA PRO A 54 18.44 -2.19 9.48
C PRO A 54 17.12 -1.70 10.11
N ALA A 55 16.28 -1.03 9.30
CA ALA A 55 14.96 -0.58 9.75
C ALA A 55 14.04 -1.76 10.10
N ILE A 56 13.97 -2.78 9.23
CA ILE A 56 13.17 -4.00 9.47
C ILE A 56 13.69 -4.76 10.71
N GLU A 57 15.00 -4.94 10.86
CA GLU A 57 15.61 -5.60 12.00
C GLU A 57 15.25 -4.93 13.33
N GLU A 58 15.41 -3.59 13.39
CA GLU A 58 15.10 -2.83 14.60
C GLU A 58 13.61 -2.81 14.92
N LEU A 59 12.75 -2.68 13.92
CA LEU A 59 11.31 -2.77 14.12
C LEU A 59 10.90 -4.14 14.64
N ARG A 60 11.43 -5.21 14.05
CA ARG A 60 11.12 -6.58 14.48
C ARG A 60 11.56 -6.87 15.91
N ARG A 61 12.69 -6.27 16.34
CA ARG A 61 13.20 -6.40 17.70
C ARG A 61 12.34 -5.67 18.74
N ARG A 62 11.70 -4.55 18.35
CA ARG A 62 10.98 -3.65 19.26
C ARG A 62 9.48 -3.87 19.31
N PHE A 63 8.88 -4.36 18.23
CA PHE A 63 7.43 -4.42 18.08
C PHE A 63 6.98 -5.80 17.60
N ASP A 64 5.84 -6.26 18.13
CA ASP A 64 5.20 -7.52 17.69
C ASP A 64 4.27 -7.36 16.49
N VAL A 65 4.11 -6.13 15.95
CA VAL A 65 3.29 -5.89 14.76
C VAL A 65 3.94 -6.45 13.51
N PRO A 66 3.18 -7.02 12.56
CA PRO A 66 3.69 -7.46 11.27
C PRO A 66 4.36 -6.32 10.51
N LEU A 67 5.39 -6.67 9.72
CA LEU A 67 6.14 -5.70 8.91
C LEU A 67 5.93 -5.97 7.42
N SER A 68 5.72 -4.91 6.66
CA SER A 68 5.66 -4.87 5.21
C SER A 68 6.87 -4.16 4.65
N ILE A 69 7.38 -4.63 3.52
CA ILE A 69 8.40 -3.94 2.73
C ILE A 69 7.78 -3.40 1.43
N ASP A 70 7.81 -2.06 1.26
CA ASP A 70 7.40 -1.35 0.04
C ASP A 70 8.61 -1.29 -0.90
N THR A 71 8.72 -2.26 -1.78
CA THR A 71 9.77 -2.38 -2.81
C THR A 71 9.28 -3.18 -4.00
N TRP A 72 9.81 -2.86 -5.18
CA TRP A 72 9.56 -3.63 -6.41
C TRP A 72 10.77 -4.49 -6.83
N ARG A 73 11.83 -4.56 -6.02
CA ARG A 73 13.03 -5.34 -6.27
C ARG A 73 12.98 -6.66 -5.50
N ALA A 74 13.09 -7.77 -6.21
CA ALA A 74 13.08 -9.11 -5.60
C ALA A 74 14.22 -9.33 -4.61
N SER A 75 15.42 -8.79 -4.89
CA SER A 75 16.60 -8.86 -4.02
C SER A 75 16.36 -8.16 -2.67
N VAL A 76 15.80 -6.95 -2.70
CA VAL A 76 15.45 -6.17 -1.50
C VAL A 76 14.36 -6.87 -0.70
N ALA A 77 13.30 -7.35 -1.36
CA ALA A 77 12.22 -8.10 -0.72
C ALA A 77 12.77 -9.36 -0.02
N ARG A 78 13.66 -10.12 -0.70
CA ARG A 78 14.32 -11.31 -0.15
C ARG A 78 15.08 -11.01 1.13
N ALA A 79 15.89 -9.95 1.11
CA ALA A 79 16.65 -9.52 2.28
C ALA A 79 15.72 -9.15 3.44
N CYS A 80 14.68 -8.34 3.19
CA CYS A 80 13.73 -7.93 4.22
C CYS A 80 12.90 -9.09 4.78
N PHE A 81 12.50 -10.07 3.94
CA PHE A 81 11.81 -11.28 4.42
C PHE A 81 12.72 -12.12 5.33
N ALA A 82 14.01 -12.24 5.00
CA ALA A 82 14.98 -12.92 5.86
C ALA A 82 15.15 -12.24 7.23
N HIS A 83 14.87 -10.94 7.33
CA HIS A 83 14.98 -10.16 8.57
C HIS A 83 13.63 -9.89 9.26
N GLY A 84 12.53 -10.52 8.80
CA GLY A 84 11.27 -10.55 9.51
C GLY A 84 10.13 -9.76 8.93
N ALA A 85 10.26 -9.17 7.74
CA ALA A 85 9.12 -8.71 6.97
C ALA A 85 8.27 -9.93 6.54
N VAL A 86 6.95 -9.78 6.55
CA VAL A 86 5.99 -10.84 6.21
C VAL A 86 5.04 -10.45 5.09
N VAL A 87 5.10 -9.20 4.64
CA VAL A 87 4.32 -8.67 3.52
C VAL A 87 5.26 -8.00 2.53
N GLY A 88 5.11 -8.30 1.25
CA GLY A 88 5.74 -7.61 0.13
C GLY A 88 4.74 -6.71 -0.57
N ASN A 89 4.95 -5.39 -0.47
CA ASN A 89 4.12 -4.38 -1.12
C ASN A 89 4.82 -3.90 -2.38
N ASP A 90 4.44 -4.46 -3.53
CA ASP A 90 5.05 -4.15 -4.82
C ASP A 90 4.14 -3.28 -5.68
N ILE A 91 4.45 -1.98 -5.74
CA ILE A 91 3.73 -1.02 -6.57
C ILE A 91 3.92 -1.21 -8.07
N SER A 92 4.93 -1.99 -8.50
CA SER A 92 5.15 -2.28 -9.93
C SER A 92 4.21 -3.34 -10.47
N GLY A 93 3.53 -4.07 -9.59
CA GLY A 93 2.68 -5.19 -9.93
C GLY A 93 3.46 -6.39 -10.43
N PHE A 94 4.55 -6.70 -9.76
CA PHE A 94 5.40 -7.85 -10.03
C PHE A 94 6.13 -7.74 -11.37
N ALA A 95 6.71 -6.56 -11.64
CA ALA A 95 7.49 -6.33 -12.86
C ALA A 95 8.87 -7.03 -12.80
N ASP A 96 9.45 -7.19 -11.59
CA ASP A 96 10.63 -8.03 -11.39
C ASP A 96 10.21 -9.52 -11.48
N PRO A 97 10.77 -10.30 -12.43
CA PRO A 97 10.36 -11.68 -12.67
C PRO A 97 10.59 -12.61 -11.47
N ASP A 98 11.53 -12.28 -10.59
CA ASP A 98 11.90 -13.11 -9.45
C ASP A 98 11.06 -12.78 -8.18
N TYR A 99 10.31 -11.66 -8.19
CA TYR A 99 9.63 -11.16 -7.00
C TYR A 99 8.66 -12.19 -6.39
N LEU A 100 7.79 -12.75 -7.21
CA LEU A 100 6.77 -13.70 -6.75
C LEU A 100 7.39 -15.02 -6.25
N ALA A 101 8.45 -15.52 -6.91
CA ALA A 101 9.17 -16.72 -6.44
C ALA A 101 9.84 -16.48 -5.08
N VAL A 102 10.41 -15.30 -4.87
CA VAL A 102 10.96 -14.87 -3.58
C VAL A 102 9.89 -14.81 -2.50
N ALA A 103 8.76 -14.18 -2.78
CA ALA A 103 7.65 -14.06 -1.84
C ALA A 103 7.05 -15.44 -1.48
N ALA A 104 6.83 -16.29 -2.48
CA ALA A 104 6.32 -17.65 -2.27
C ALA A 104 7.27 -18.49 -1.40
N THR A 105 8.59 -18.44 -1.67
CA THR A 105 9.61 -19.15 -0.89
C THR A 105 9.64 -18.68 0.57
N ALA A 106 9.45 -17.37 0.81
CA ALA A 106 9.37 -16.80 2.15
C ALA A 106 8.02 -17.06 2.86
N GLY A 107 7.02 -17.59 2.13
CA GLY A 107 5.64 -17.68 2.63
C GLY A 107 5.02 -16.31 2.91
N ALA A 108 5.47 -15.27 2.23
CA ALA A 108 5.02 -13.90 2.46
C ALA A 108 3.65 -13.62 1.82
N THR A 109 2.93 -12.66 2.40
CA THR A 109 1.77 -12.04 1.75
C THR A 109 2.27 -11.03 0.72
N VAL A 110 1.57 -10.91 -0.42
CA VAL A 110 1.90 -9.93 -1.46
C VAL A 110 0.75 -8.96 -1.69
N VAL A 111 1.09 -7.70 -1.98
CA VAL A 111 0.13 -6.70 -2.44
C VAL A 111 0.29 -6.53 -3.95
N ALA A 112 -0.73 -6.92 -4.69
CA ALA A 112 -0.82 -6.78 -6.14
C ALA A 112 -1.42 -5.42 -6.48
N THR A 113 -0.59 -4.45 -6.84
CA THR A 113 -1.00 -3.08 -7.12
C THR A 113 -1.12 -2.81 -8.62
N HIS A 114 -2.18 -2.14 -9.06
CA HIS A 114 -2.26 -1.64 -10.42
C HIS A 114 -1.49 -0.34 -10.60
N ILE A 115 -0.54 -0.33 -11.52
CA ILE A 115 0.13 0.86 -12.06
C ILE A 115 0.07 0.82 -13.59
N ARG A 116 -0.13 1.98 -14.25
CA ARG A 116 -0.25 2.03 -15.70
C ARG A 116 1.10 1.87 -16.42
N LEU A 117 2.12 2.55 -15.92
CA LEU A 117 3.48 2.45 -16.46
C LEU A 117 4.38 1.70 -15.46
N ARG A 118 5.53 2.25 -15.16
CA ARG A 118 6.47 1.71 -14.16
C ARG A 118 6.61 2.69 -13.01
N PRO A 119 7.00 2.23 -11.81
CA PRO A 119 7.37 3.13 -10.73
C PRO A 119 8.37 4.20 -11.22
N ARG A 120 8.26 5.41 -10.69
CA ARG A 120 9.10 6.58 -10.98
C ARG A 120 8.98 7.16 -12.39
N VAL A 121 8.16 6.59 -13.26
CA VAL A 121 7.84 7.15 -14.59
C VAL A 121 6.63 8.07 -14.47
N ALA A 122 6.79 9.33 -14.87
CA ALA A 122 5.69 10.28 -14.91
C ALA A 122 4.68 9.87 -15.99
N ASP A 123 3.40 9.97 -15.66
CA ASP A 123 2.29 9.73 -16.58
C ASP A 123 1.32 10.94 -16.49
N PRO A 124 1.62 12.04 -17.19
CA PRO A 124 0.88 13.30 -17.04
C PRO A 124 -0.52 13.25 -17.68
N THR A 125 -0.73 12.37 -18.65
CA THR A 125 -1.99 12.23 -19.39
C THR A 125 -2.40 10.77 -19.49
N PRO A 126 -2.76 10.14 -18.37
CA PRO A 126 -3.15 8.72 -18.39
C PRO A 126 -4.51 8.57 -19.10
N GLU A 127 -4.55 7.68 -20.09
CA GLU A 127 -5.74 7.38 -20.88
C GLU A 127 -6.23 5.97 -20.61
N TYR A 128 -7.53 5.81 -20.41
CA TYR A 128 -8.25 4.55 -20.24
C TYR A 128 -9.59 4.65 -20.98
N ASP A 129 -9.96 3.63 -21.73
CA ASP A 129 -11.31 3.50 -22.27
C ASP A 129 -12.33 3.26 -21.14
N ASP A 130 -11.93 2.41 -20.18
CA ASP A 130 -12.67 2.09 -18.96
C ASP A 130 -11.65 1.77 -17.87
N VAL A 131 -11.46 2.68 -16.92
CA VAL A 131 -10.46 2.56 -15.87
C VAL A 131 -10.81 1.44 -14.88
N VAL A 132 -12.10 1.25 -14.58
CA VAL A 132 -12.55 0.22 -13.62
C VAL A 132 -12.31 -1.17 -14.21
N LYS A 133 -12.74 -1.39 -15.44
CA LYS A 133 -12.51 -2.65 -16.15
C LYS A 133 -11.02 -2.95 -16.31
N THR A 134 -10.22 -1.96 -16.73
CA THR A 134 -8.78 -2.14 -16.93
C THR A 134 -8.08 -2.52 -15.63
N VAL A 135 -8.38 -1.83 -14.53
CA VAL A 135 -7.80 -2.13 -13.22
C VAL A 135 -8.23 -3.50 -12.72
N ARG A 136 -9.52 -3.82 -12.84
CA ARG A 136 -10.08 -5.12 -12.45
C ARG A 136 -9.39 -6.27 -13.18
N ASP A 137 -9.31 -6.20 -14.52
CA ASP A 137 -8.72 -7.25 -15.33
C ASP A 137 -7.21 -7.41 -15.02
N CYS A 138 -6.50 -6.32 -14.81
CA CYS A 138 -5.11 -6.32 -14.39
C CYS A 138 -4.91 -6.95 -13.00
N LEU A 139 -5.76 -6.65 -12.02
CA LEU A 139 -5.66 -7.22 -10.66
C LEU A 139 -5.94 -8.72 -10.67
N LEU A 140 -6.90 -9.19 -11.49
CA LEU A 140 -7.14 -10.61 -11.70
C LEU A 140 -5.92 -11.33 -12.31
N ASP A 141 -5.31 -10.76 -13.36
CA ASP A 141 -4.07 -11.31 -13.94
C ASP A 141 -2.96 -11.41 -12.90
N ARG A 142 -2.73 -10.35 -12.11
CA ARG A 142 -1.70 -10.34 -11.07
C ARG A 142 -1.95 -11.36 -9.98
N ARG A 143 -3.21 -11.51 -9.58
CA ARG A 143 -3.61 -12.55 -8.62
C ARG A 143 -3.29 -13.94 -9.15
N GLU A 144 -3.65 -14.24 -10.39
CA GLU A 144 -3.35 -15.54 -11.01
C GLU A 144 -1.85 -15.78 -11.18
N ARG A 145 -1.08 -14.76 -11.53
CA ARG A 145 0.40 -14.85 -11.58
C ARG A 145 0.98 -15.16 -10.20
N ALA A 146 0.49 -14.53 -9.13
CA ALA A 146 0.96 -14.80 -7.78
C ALA A 146 0.63 -16.24 -7.35
N ARG A 147 -0.57 -16.73 -7.65
CA ARG A 147 -0.97 -18.12 -7.40
C ARG A 147 -0.11 -19.12 -8.18
N ALA A 148 0.10 -18.85 -9.45
CA ALA A 148 0.93 -19.71 -10.30
C ALA A 148 2.40 -19.79 -9.84
N ALA A 149 2.91 -18.72 -9.18
CA ALA A 149 4.22 -18.70 -8.56
C ALA A 149 4.28 -19.38 -7.18
N GLY A 150 3.15 -19.86 -6.64
CA GLY A 150 3.07 -20.59 -5.38
C GLY A 150 2.74 -19.72 -4.15
N VAL A 151 2.33 -18.47 -4.34
CA VAL A 151 1.78 -17.66 -3.24
C VAL A 151 0.40 -18.19 -2.88
N ALA A 152 0.15 -18.46 -1.58
CA ALA A 152 -1.13 -18.97 -1.11
C ALA A 152 -2.25 -17.94 -1.36
N ASP A 153 -3.45 -18.40 -1.70
CA ASP A 153 -4.57 -17.55 -2.12
C ASP A 153 -5.01 -16.56 -1.04
N ASP A 154 -4.93 -16.95 0.23
CA ASP A 154 -5.21 -16.13 1.41
C ASP A 154 -4.09 -15.13 1.74
N ARG A 155 -3.00 -15.15 0.99
CA ARG A 155 -1.85 -14.24 1.11
C ARG A 155 -1.69 -13.28 -0.07
N ILE A 156 -2.78 -13.03 -0.80
CA ILE A 156 -2.80 -12.08 -1.92
C ILE A 156 -3.77 -10.95 -1.56
N ILE A 157 -3.27 -9.72 -1.53
CA ILE A 157 -4.02 -8.49 -1.33
C ILE A 157 -4.02 -7.72 -2.65
N LEU A 158 -5.15 -7.09 -3.01
CA LEU A 158 -5.28 -6.29 -4.23
C LEU A 158 -5.29 -4.80 -3.91
N ASP A 159 -4.62 -3.97 -4.71
CA ASP A 159 -4.64 -2.50 -4.60
C ASP A 159 -4.93 -1.87 -5.97
N ALA A 160 -5.99 -1.07 -6.05
CA ALA A 160 -6.35 -0.33 -7.27
C ALA A 160 -5.30 0.69 -7.70
N GLY A 161 -4.37 1.06 -6.84
CA GLY A 161 -3.27 1.98 -7.12
C GLY A 161 -3.75 3.40 -7.45
N PHE A 162 -4.52 4.03 -6.57
CA PHE A 162 -4.93 5.43 -6.74
C PHE A 162 -3.73 6.35 -7.01
N ASP A 163 -3.86 7.29 -7.93
CA ASP A 163 -2.83 8.21 -8.43
C ASP A 163 -1.65 7.54 -9.19
N LEU A 164 -1.57 6.23 -9.27
CA LEU A 164 -0.52 5.53 -10.02
C LEU A 164 -0.87 5.43 -11.51
N GLY A 165 -0.54 6.47 -12.28
CA GLY A 165 -0.92 6.61 -13.68
C GLY A 165 -2.44 6.75 -13.84
N LYS A 166 -3.06 7.61 -13.05
CA LYS A 166 -4.49 7.92 -13.07
C LYS A 166 -4.73 9.40 -12.78
N THR A 167 -5.69 10.00 -13.46
CA THR A 167 -6.19 11.34 -13.13
C THR A 167 -6.96 11.33 -11.81
N ALA A 168 -7.25 12.50 -11.28
CA ALA A 168 -8.09 12.63 -10.09
C ALA A 168 -9.49 12.06 -10.31
N ALA A 169 -10.09 12.28 -11.49
CA ALA A 169 -11.39 11.74 -11.85
C ALA A 169 -11.38 10.20 -11.92
N GLN A 170 -10.35 9.60 -12.53
CA GLN A 170 -10.19 8.16 -12.63
C GLN A 170 -9.94 7.50 -11.25
N SER A 171 -9.16 8.14 -10.37
CA SER A 171 -8.94 7.66 -9.00
C SER A 171 -10.23 7.73 -8.18
N LEU A 172 -11.04 8.79 -8.35
CA LEU A 172 -12.36 8.89 -7.72
C LEU A 172 -13.34 7.83 -8.23
N GLU A 173 -13.33 7.58 -9.53
CA GLU A 173 -14.17 6.53 -10.15
C GLU A 173 -13.83 5.15 -9.55
N LEU A 174 -12.55 4.81 -9.45
CA LEU A 174 -12.11 3.57 -8.79
C LEU A 174 -12.53 3.50 -7.32
N LEU A 175 -12.47 4.62 -6.57
CA LEU A 175 -12.94 4.64 -5.18
C LEU A 175 -14.46 4.37 -5.10
N ARG A 176 -15.26 4.92 -6.02
CA ARG A 176 -16.71 4.67 -6.10
C ARG A 176 -17.04 3.23 -6.45
N HIS A 177 -16.20 2.58 -7.25
CA HIS A 177 -16.34 1.19 -7.68
C HIS A 177 -15.52 0.20 -6.84
N SER A 178 -15.09 0.61 -5.62
CA SER A 178 -14.30 -0.27 -4.74
C SER A 178 -15.01 -1.56 -4.38
N ALA A 179 -16.36 -1.59 -4.34
CA ALA A 179 -17.14 -2.81 -4.09
C ALA A 179 -16.91 -3.87 -5.18
N GLU A 180 -16.85 -3.47 -6.45
CA GLU A 180 -16.57 -4.39 -7.57
C GLU A 180 -15.14 -4.96 -7.48
N LEU A 181 -14.18 -4.17 -6.98
CA LEU A 181 -12.81 -4.62 -6.77
C LEU A 181 -12.68 -5.49 -5.53
N ALA A 182 -13.46 -5.25 -4.48
CA ALA A 182 -13.49 -6.07 -3.26
C ALA A 182 -14.07 -7.47 -3.53
N ASP A 183 -14.93 -7.63 -4.55
CA ASP A 183 -15.55 -8.90 -4.95
C ASP A 183 -14.62 -9.79 -5.82
N LEU A 184 -13.37 -9.39 -6.07
CA LEU A 184 -12.41 -10.16 -6.87
C LEU A 184 -11.83 -11.39 -6.15
N GLY A 185 -12.27 -11.68 -4.92
CA GLY A 185 -11.91 -12.88 -4.18
C GLY A 185 -10.60 -12.79 -3.40
N SER A 186 -10.04 -11.60 -3.25
CA SER A 186 -8.90 -11.29 -2.35
C SER A 186 -9.17 -9.99 -1.60
N PRO A 187 -8.63 -9.78 -0.39
CA PRO A 187 -8.80 -8.54 0.35
C PRO A 187 -8.36 -7.31 -0.49
N LEU A 188 -9.19 -6.26 -0.49
CA LEU A 188 -8.87 -5.00 -1.14
C LEU A 188 -8.14 -4.07 -0.16
N LEU A 189 -6.97 -3.57 -0.57
CA LEU A 189 -6.23 -2.51 0.09
C LEU A 189 -6.63 -1.16 -0.51
N LEU A 190 -6.87 -0.20 0.36
CA LEU A 190 -7.19 1.18 0.00
C LEU A 190 -6.06 2.10 0.47
N SER A 191 -5.38 2.72 -0.47
CA SER A 191 -4.28 3.66 -0.25
C SER A 191 -4.69 5.07 -0.70
N ALA A 192 -5.76 5.64 -0.10
CA ALA A 192 -6.27 6.96 -0.44
C ALA A 192 -5.64 8.11 0.38
N SER A 193 -4.88 7.80 1.42
CA SER A 193 -4.36 8.77 2.38
C SER A 193 -3.46 9.81 1.73
N ASN A 194 -3.84 11.08 1.87
CA ASN A 194 -3.13 12.26 1.36
C ASN A 194 -2.91 12.26 -0.17
N LYS A 195 -3.61 11.42 -0.90
CA LYS A 195 -3.47 11.28 -2.35
C LYS A 195 -3.86 12.54 -3.10
N THR A 196 -3.24 12.74 -4.26
CA THR A 196 -3.41 13.94 -5.10
C THR A 196 -4.85 14.12 -5.54
N PHE A 197 -5.57 13.03 -5.85
CA PHE A 197 -6.96 13.13 -6.30
C PHE A 197 -7.88 13.78 -5.25
N LEU A 198 -7.64 13.54 -3.93
CA LEU A 198 -8.37 14.22 -2.87
C LEU A 198 -8.05 15.72 -2.82
N GLY A 199 -6.77 16.09 -2.98
CA GLY A 199 -6.35 17.48 -3.04
C GLY A 199 -6.98 18.23 -4.21
N VAL A 200 -6.99 17.62 -5.40
CA VAL A 200 -7.59 18.21 -6.61
C VAL A 200 -9.11 18.38 -6.47
N MET A 201 -9.79 17.39 -5.89
CA MET A 201 -11.25 17.44 -5.72
C MET A 201 -11.74 18.55 -4.80
N PHE A 202 -10.97 18.85 -3.76
CA PHE A 202 -11.37 19.79 -2.70
C PHE A 202 -10.53 21.07 -2.68
N ASP A 203 -9.64 21.26 -3.66
CA ASP A 203 -8.69 22.37 -3.73
C ASP A 203 -7.87 22.50 -2.43
N LEU A 204 -7.29 21.38 -1.97
CA LEU A 204 -6.59 21.30 -0.70
C LEU A 204 -5.10 20.97 -0.85
N PRO A 205 -4.21 21.70 -0.16
CA PRO A 205 -2.81 21.31 -0.03
C PRO A 205 -2.71 19.99 0.74
N VAL A 206 -1.55 19.33 0.65
CA VAL A 206 -1.36 18.00 1.27
C VAL A 206 -1.55 18.01 2.79
N THR A 207 -1.29 19.14 3.45
CA THR A 207 -1.46 19.34 4.91
C THR A 207 -2.91 19.29 5.37
N ASP A 208 -3.85 19.58 4.48
CA ASP A 208 -5.27 19.80 4.81
C ASP A 208 -6.17 18.67 4.27
N ARG A 209 -5.57 17.53 3.86
CA ARG A 209 -6.31 16.38 3.31
C ARG A 209 -6.75 15.34 4.35
N ARG A 210 -6.70 15.69 5.63
CA ARG A 210 -7.04 14.77 6.72
C ARG A 210 -8.50 14.31 6.64
N GLU A 211 -9.45 15.23 6.62
CA GLU A 211 -10.88 14.94 6.59
C GLU A 211 -11.30 14.21 5.31
N PRO A 212 -10.90 14.64 4.08
CA PRO A 212 -11.14 13.87 2.88
C PRO A 212 -10.53 12.45 2.91
N THR A 213 -9.35 12.27 3.53
CA THR A 213 -8.73 10.96 3.72
C THR A 213 -9.60 10.05 4.60
N LEU A 214 -10.09 10.57 5.72
CA LEU A 214 -10.94 9.81 6.65
C LEU A 214 -12.29 9.45 6.00
N ALA A 215 -12.88 10.37 5.23
CA ALA A 215 -14.09 10.13 4.47
C ALA A 215 -13.90 9.06 3.38
N ALA A 216 -12.80 9.12 2.63
CA ALA A 216 -12.44 8.10 1.65
C ALA A 216 -12.21 6.73 2.30
N SER A 217 -11.61 6.70 3.50
CA SER A 217 -11.42 5.46 4.28
C SER A 217 -12.76 4.87 4.73
N ALA A 218 -13.69 5.70 5.23
CA ALA A 218 -15.02 5.26 5.61
C ALA A 218 -15.80 4.67 4.42
N LEU A 219 -15.79 5.38 3.29
CA LEU A 219 -16.41 4.90 2.05
C LEU A 219 -15.82 3.57 1.60
N GLY A 220 -14.49 3.46 1.65
CA GLY A 220 -13.79 2.23 1.28
C GLY A 220 -14.13 1.04 2.18
N ILE A 221 -14.28 1.26 3.50
CA ILE A 221 -14.74 0.21 4.44
C ILE A 221 -16.14 -0.28 4.05
N VAL A 222 -17.07 0.65 3.80
CA VAL A 222 -18.45 0.30 3.37
C VAL A 222 -18.45 -0.47 2.05
N ALA A 223 -17.55 -0.12 1.15
CA ALA A 223 -17.37 -0.79 -0.13
C ALA A 223 -16.61 -2.14 -0.05
N GLY A 224 -16.31 -2.65 1.15
CA GLY A 224 -15.68 -3.96 1.34
C GLY A 224 -14.15 -3.96 1.41
N GLY A 225 -13.50 -2.79 1.45
CA GLY A 225 -12.06 -2.67 1.71
C GLY A 225 -11.68 -3.27 3.07
N ARG A 226 -10.60 -4.04 3.12
CA ARG A 226 -10.15 -4.77 4.32
C ARG A 226 -8.83 -4.27 4.88
N VAL A 227 -8.02 -3.61 4.06
CA VAL A 227 -6.72 -3.06 4.46
C VAL A 227 -6.69 -1.58 4.12
N LEU A 228 -6.31 -0.74 5.09
CA LEU A 228 -6.19 0.71 4.90
C LEU A 228 -4.72 1.13 5.07
N ARG A 229 -4.11 1.66 4.02
CA ARG A 229 -2.75 2.20 4.06
C ARG A 229 -2.82 3.70 4.30
N VAL A 230 -2.43 4.16 5.48
CA VAL A 230 -2.69 5.51 5.96
C VAL A 230 -1.51 6.15 6.67
N HIS A 231 -1.53 7.50 6.78
CA HIS A 231 -0.58 8.30 7.56
C HIS A 231 -1.13 8.68 8.94
N ASP A 232 -2.41 9.05 9.03
CA ASP A 232 -3.12 9.32 10.30
C ASP A 232 -3.76 8.01 10.81
N VAL A 233 -2.98 7.25 11.58
CA VAL A 233 -3.44 5.97 12.14
C VAL A 233 -4.55 6.19 13.15
N GLN A 234 -4.36 7.10 14.11
CA GLN A 234 -5.34 7.32 15.18
C GLN A 234 -6.72 7.73 14.64
N GLY A 235 -6.75 8.68 13.68
CA GLY A 235 -7.99 9.09 13.03
C GLY A 235 -8.66 7.95 12.26
N THR A 236 -7.87 7.15 11.54
CA THR A 236 -8.38 6.02 10.76
C THR A 236 -8.89 4.88 11.63
N VAL A 237 -8.22 4.56 12.74
CA VAL A 237 -8.69 3.56 13.73
C VAL A 237 -10.06 3.98 14.29
N ARG A 238 -10.23 5.24 14.65
CA ARG A 238 -11.53 5.76 15.12
C ARG A 238 -12.63 5.62 14.06
N VAL A 239 -12.31 5.90 12.79
CA VAL A 239 -13.25 5.72 11.68
C VAL A 239 -13.59 4.23 11.51
N ARG A 240 -12.59 3.34 11.48
CA ARG A 240 -12.78 1.89 11.39
C ARG A 240 -13.73 1.39 12.50
N ASP A 241 -13.43 1.74 13.74
CA ASP A 241 -14.20 1.27 14.90
C ASP A 241 -15.64 1.81 14.89
N ALA A 242 -15.83 3.07 14.48
CA ALA A 242 -17.16 3.65 14.30
C ALA A 242 -17.94 2.92 13.19
N MET A 243 -17.30 2.69 12.02
CA MET A 243 -17.94 2.00 10.90
C MET A 243 -18.33 0.56 11.23
N MET A 244 -17.48 -0.17 11.98
CA MET A 244 -17.80 -1.52 12.44
C MET A 244 -19.06 -1.52 13.32
N ARG A 245 -19.11 -0.68 14.35
CA ARG A 245 -20.28 -0.56 15.26
C ARG A 245 -21.55 -0.17 14.52
N LEU A 246 -21.48 0.83 13.63
CA LEU A 246 -22.63 1.27 12.82
C LEU A 246 -23.11 0.21 11.84
N SER A 247 -22.25 -0.70 11.43
CA SER A 247 -22.62 -1.83 10.55
C SER A 247 -23.26 -2.98 11.32
N GLU A 248 -22.86 -3.23 12.56
CA GLU A 248 -23.40 -4.30 13.42
C GLU A 248 -24.85 -4.01 13.87
N GLU A 249 -25.20 -2.74 14.09
CA GLU A 249 -26.56 -2.34 14.51
C GLU A 249 -27.64 -2.49 13.42
N ARG A 250 -27.27 -2.84 12.17
CA ARG A 250 -28.23 -3.11 11.07
C ARG A 250 -28.86 -4.50 11.11
N HIS A 251 -28.48 -5.35 12.06
CA HIS A 251 -28.95 -6.74 12.17
C HIS A 251 -29.77 -6.99 13.43
N GLY A 252 -30.28 -5.92 14.07
CA GLY A 252 -31.20 -5.97 15.23
C GLY A 252 -32.65 -5.71 14.87
#